data_17a3418e56dc994ce64c07c362b4c38d
#
_entry.id   17a3418e56dc994ce64c07c362b4c38d
#
_cell.length_a   1.000
_cell.length_b   1.000
_cell.length_c   1.000
_cell.angle_alpha   90.00
_cell.angle_beta   90.00
_cell.angle_gamma   90.00
#
_symmetry.space_group_name_H-M   'P 1'
#
loop_
_entity.id
_entity.type
_entity.pdbx_description
1 polymer ?
#
loop_
_entity_poly.entity_id
_entity_poly.type
_entity_poly.pdbx_seq_one_letter_code
_entity_poly.pdbx_strand_id
1 'polypeptide(L)'
;MAIFNFSAIYLSNPFKFSIVNAVVLSGALLTALPAIAQTEIEDSPTQNSQIIEGESGGFVDSQGCGFISEVPNHQMSLPQRIDYMRLTVQTDGGQPTLLVLGPNSGDSFCVLGDEISGLNPEISGVWEAGNYEIYVGDRSGSQHQFVLNISTDN
;
A
#
# COMPACT_ATOMS: atom_id res chain seq x y z
N MET A 1 -3.82 20.59 42.69
CA MET A 1 -4.01 19.18 43.06
C MET A 1 -5.49 18.90 42.97
N ALA A 2 -5.95 18.45 41.81
CA ALA A 2 -7.34 18.11 41.51
C ALA A 2 -7.37 16.74 40.85
N ILE A 3 -7.93 15.78 41.58
CA ILE A 3 -8.05 14.38 41.25
C ILE A 3 -9.42 14.21 40.55
N PHE A 4 -9.46 13.90 39.25
CA PHE A 4 -10.69 13.51 38.56
C PHE A 4 -10.85 11.98 38.60
N ASN A 5 -11.87 11.57 39.32
CA ASN A 5 -12.28 10.18 39.50
C ASN A 5 -13.32 9.86 38.41
N PHE A 6 -13.00 8.97 37.46
CA PHE A 6 -13.96 8.49 36.47
C PHE A 6 -14.60 7.18 36.96
N SER A 7 -15.87 7.28 37.37
CA SER A 7 -16.71 6.13 37.67
C SER A 7 -17.21 5.50 36.37
N ALA A 8 -16.87 4.22 36.17
CA ALA A 8 -17.43 3.38 35.12
C ALA A 8 -18.86 2.97 35.46
N ILE A 9 -19.82 3.30 34.60
CA ILE A 9 -21.20 2.85 34.68
C ILE A 9 -21.34 1.55 33.89
N TYR A 10 -21.52 0.46 34.62
CA TYR A 10 -21.86 -0.87 34.08
C TYR A 10 -23.39 -0.93 33.89
N LEU A 11 -23.86 -0.93 32.65
CA LEU A 11 -25.24 -1.26 32.31
C LEU A 11 -25.34 -2.74 31.96
N SER A 12 -25.83 -3.54 32.91
CA SER A 12 -26.23 -4.92 32.68
C SER A 12 -27.70 -4.97 32.23
N ASN A 13 -27.94 -5.49 31.03
CA ASN A 13 -29.29 -5.72 30.53
C ASN A 13 -29.57 -7.25 30.51
N PRO A 14 -30.48 -7.77 31.32
CA PRO A 14 -30.86 -9.20 31.26
C PRO A 14 -32.02 -9.37 30.28
N PHE A 15 -31.74 -9.86 29.07
CA PHE A 15 -32.79 -10.38 28.19
C PHE A 15 -33.24 -11.74 28.66
N LYS A 16 -34.45 -11.78 29.20
CA LYS A 16 -35.17 -13.04 29.50
C LYS A 16 -35.79 -13.57 28.23
N PHE A 17 -35.24 -14.65 27.66
CA PHE A 17 -35.93 -15.43 26.62
C PHE A 17 -36.93 -16.36 27.25
N SER A 18 -38.20 -16.13 26.95
CA SER A 18 -39.32 -17.01 27.29
C SER A 18 -39.44 -18.11 26.23
N ILE A 19 -39.25 -19.34 26.60
CA ILE A 19 -39.41 -20.50 25.73
C ILE A 19 -40.92 -20.85 25.70
N VAL A 20 -41.53 -20.64 24.53
CA VAL A 20 -42.89 -21.18 24.26
C VAL A 20 -42.72 -22.39 23.35
N ASN A 21 -42.96 -23.58 23.90
CA ASN A 21 -43.07 -24.83 23.15
C ASN A 21 -44.37 -24.82 22.34
N ALA A 22 -44.26 -24.76 21.02
CA ALA A 22 -45.36 -25.14 20.13
C ALA A 22 -44.88 -26.32 19.26
N VAL A 23 -45.40 -27.48 19.57
CA VAL A 23 -45.31 -28.69 18.73
C VAL A 23 -46.33 -28.55 17.62
N VAL A 24 -45.87 -28.42 16.38
CA VAL A 24 -46.73 -28.61 15.20
C VAL A 24 -46.07 -29.65 14.30
N LEU A 25 -46.68 -30.83 14.27
CA LEU A 25 -46.44 -31.85 13.24
C LEU A 25 -47.07 -31.33 11.94
N SER A 26 -46.29 -31.18 10.86
CA SER A 26 -46.83 -31.25 9.50
C SER A 26 -45.70 -31.38 8.45
N GLY A 27 -45.76 -32.47 7.71
CA GLY A 27 -45.50 -32.58 6.27
C GLY A 27 -44.08 -32.25 5.76
N ALA A 28 -43.32 -33.33 5.53
CA ALA A 28 -42.08 -33.25 4.73
C ALA A 28 -42.42 -32.94 3.26
N LEU A 29 -42.09 -31.73 2.80
CA LEU A 29 -41.92 -31.46 1.39
C LEU A 29 -40.41 -31.19 1.16
N LEU A 30 -39.72 -32.23 0.67
CA LEU A 30 -38.32 -32.06 0.21
C LEU A 30 -38.34 -31.25 -1.09
N THR A 31 -38.16 -29.94 -0.99
CA THR A 31 -37.75 -29.13 -2.12
C THR A 31 -36.22 -29.16 -2.21
N ALA A 32 -35.69 -29.93 -3.17
CA ALA A 32 -34.28 -29.86 -3.52
C ALA A 32 -34.00 -28.45 -4.06
N LEU A 33 -33.33 -27.62 -3.27
CA LEU A 33 -32.76 -26.38 -3.73
C LEU A 33 -31.55 -26.73 -4.64
N PRO A 34 -31.46 -26.18 -5.85
CA PRO A 34 -30.24 -26.33 -6.62
C PRO A 34 -29.09 -25.69 -5.84
N ALA A 35 -28.06 -26.47 -5.53
CA ALA A 35 -26.80 -25.95 -5.04
C ALA A 35 -26.23 -25.08 -6.16
N ILE A 36 -26.31 -23.77 -6.01
CA ILE A 36 -25.54 -22.84 -6.81
C ILE A 36 -24.08 -23.09 -6.37
N ALA A 37 -23.32 -23.80 -7.19
CA ALA A 37 -21.88 -23.84 -7.05
C ALA A 37 -21.41 -22.40 -7.18
N GLN A 38 -21.07 -21.77 -6.05
CA GLN A 38 -20.28 -20.56 -6.06
C GLN A 38 -18.92 -20.98 -6.62
N THR A 39 -18.70 -20.68 -7.88
CA THR A 39 -17.36 -20.64 -8.45
C THR A 39 -16.68 -19.48 -7.70
N GLU A 40 -15.95 -19.80 -6.66
CA GLU A 40 -14.94 -18.91 -6.14
C GLU A 40 -13.96 -18.74 -7.29
N ILE A 41 -14.08 -17.60 -7.98
CA ILE A 41 -13.00 -17.11 -8.82
C ILE A 41 -11.92 -16.75 -7.81
N GLU A 42 -11.01 -17.67 -7.54
CA GLU A 42 -9.69 -17.33 -7.04
C GLU A 42 -9.01 -16.52 -8.17
N ASP A 43 -9.40 -15.24 -8.23
CA ASP A 43 -8.59 -14.23 -8.87
C ASP A 43 -7.42 -13.97 -7.91
N SER A 44 -6.45 -14.88 -7.94
CA SER A 44 -5.10 -14.60 -7.50
C SER A 44 -4.39 -13.97 -8.69
N PRO A 45 -4.39 -12.64 -8.83
CA PRO A 45 -3.47 -12.04 -9.76
C PRO A 45 -2.09 -12.34 -9.20
N THR A 46 -1.32 -13.12 -9.91
CA THR A 46 0.12 -13.02 -9.88
C THR A 46 0.42 -11.62 -10.39
N GLN A 47 0.17 -10.61 -9.55
CA GLN A 47 0.51 -9.24 -9.89
C GLN A 47 2.03 -9.13 -9.75
N ASN A 48 2.70 -9.36 -10.88
CA ASN A 48 4.11 -9.07 -11.02
C ASN A 48 4.38 -7.55 -11.04
N SER A 49 3.32 -6.72 -10.90
CA SER A 49 3.40 -5.27 -10.88
C SER A 49 2.43 -4.65 -9.88
N GLN A 50 2.87 -3.56 -9.22
CA GLN A 50 2.08 -2.71 -8.33
C GLN A 50 2.13 -1.28 -8.85
N ILE A 51 0.98 -0.60 -8.83
CA ILE A 51 0.86 0.81 -9.23
C ILE A 51 0.51 1.63 -7.99
N ILE A 52 1.26 2.71 -7.76
CA ILE A 52 1.04 3.68 -6.68
C ILE A 52 0.92 5.06 -7.32
N GLU A 53 -0.12 5.79 -6.96
CA GLU A 53 -0.37 7.15 -7.41
C GLU A 53 -0.19 8.13 -6.24
N GLY A 54 0.24 9.35 -6.53
CA GLY A 54 0.45 10.37 -5.51
C GLY A 54 0.97 11.68 -6.10
N GLU A 55 1.46 12.55 -5.21
CA GLU A 55 2.10 13.82 -5.57
C GLU A 55 3.60 13.73 -5.33
N SER A 56 4.40 14.15 -6.34
CA SER A 56 5.85 14.26 -6.27
C SER A 56 6.29 15.55 -5.57
N GLY A 57 7.58 15.67 -5.30
CA GLY A 57 8.16 16.88 -4.71
C GLY A 57 7.82 17.06 -3.24
N GLY A 58 8.04 18.26 -2.76
CA GLY A 58 7.79 18.61 -1.36
C GLY A 58 8.73 19.70 -0.87
N PHE A 59 8.86 19.80 0.47
CA PHE A 59 9.62 20.90 1.10
C PHE A 59 10.93 20.45 1.77
N VAL A 60 11.20 19.14 1.81
CA VAL A 60 12.40 18.59 2.44
C VAL A 60 13.49 18.43 1.40
N ASP A 61 14.59 19.15 1.57
CA ASP A 61 15.78 18.96 0.73
C ASP A 61 16.46 17.62 1.08
N SER A 62 16.47 16.70 0.14
CA SER A 62 17.10 15.38 0.28
C SER A 62 18.62 15.39 0.17
N GLN A 63 19.24 16.57 0.00
CA GLN A 63 20.68 16.77 -0.13
C GLN A 63 21.31 16.03 -1.34
N GLY A 64 20.62 16.06 -2.46
CA GLY A 64 21.15 15.53 -3.72
C GLY A 64 20.12 14.83 -4.61
N CYS A 65 18.96 14.48 -4.09
CA CYS A 65 17.87 13.88 -4.86
C CYS A 65 16.67 14.83 -5.04
N GLY A 66 16.90 16.13 -5.00
CA GLY A 66 15.85 17.15 -5.08
C GLY A 66 15.07 17.29 -3.78
N PHE A 67 13.86 17.79 -3.89
CA PHE A 67 12.97 18.02 -2.79
C PHE A 67 11.94 16.91 -2.71
N ILE A 68 11.67 16.41 -1.50
CA ILE A 68 10.77 15.28 -1.21
C ILE A 68 9.73 15.67 -0.16
N SER A 69 8.71 14.84 0.00
CA SER A 69 7.75 14.93 1.10
C SER A 69 8.40 14.56 2.45
N GLU A 70 7.79 14.99 3.56
CA GLU A 70 8.24 14.63 4.92
C GLU A 70 8.09 13.12 5.21
N VAL A 71 7.14 12.47 4.55
CA VAL A 71 6.86 11.04 4.70
C VAL A 71 7.08 10.34 3.36
N PRO A 72 7.48 9.07 3.36
CA PRO A 72 7.65 8.33 2.11
C PRO A 72 6.33 8.21 1.34
N ASN A 73 6.39 8.34 0.02
CA ASN A 73 5.25 8.10 -0.84
C ASN A 73 4.83 6.63 -0.84
N HIS A 74 5.79 5.73 -0.60
CA HIS A 74 5.51 4.32 -0.46
C HIS A 74 6.52 3.66 0.49
N GLN A 75 6.04 2.67 1.26
CA GLN A 75 6.89 1.80 2.08
C GLN A 75 6.74 0.37 1.60
N MET A 76 7.87 -0.31 1.40
CA MET A 76 7.91 -1.67 0.88
C MET A 76 8.71 -2.56 1.82
N SER A 77 8.17 -3.74 2.14
CA SER A 77 8.87 -4.77 2.93
C SER A 77 9.06 -6.02 2.08
N LEU A 78 10.30 -6.39 1.86
CA LEU A 78 10.67 -7.59 1.12
C LEU A 78 11.06 -8.70 2.10
N PRO A 79 10.29 -9.80 2.19
CA PRO A 79 10.59 -10.89 3.10
C PRO A 79 11.80 -11.73 2.65
N GLN A 80 12.16 -11.62 1.38
CA GLN A 80 13.30 -12.32 0.77
C GLN A 80 13.88 -11.49 -0.36
N ARG A 81 15.10 -11.82 -0.76
CA ARG A 81 15.76 -11.24 -1.92
C ARG A 81 14.94 -11.46 -3.20
N ILE A 82 14.89 -10.44 -4.04
CA ILE A 82 14.31 -10.46 -5.41
C ILE A 82 15.44 -10.23 -6.39
N ASP A 83 15.62 -11.16 -7.34
CA ASP A 83 16.74 -11.11 -8.28
C ASP A 83 16.58 -10.02 -9.35
N TYR A 84 15.33 -9.62 -9.63
CA TYR A 84 15.04 -8.50 -10.49
C TYR A 84 13.74 -7.80 -10.06
N MET A 85 13.83 -6.51 -9.82
CA MET A 85 12.67 -5.64 -9.64
C MET A 85 13.00 -4.25 -10.22
N ARG A 86 12.00 -3.62 -10.81
CA ARG A 86 12.07 -2.31 -11.45
C ARG A 86 11.05 -1.37 -10.81
N LEU A 87 11.49 -0.18 -10.48
CA LEU A 87 10.69 0.96 -10.08
C LEU A 87 10.79 2.02 -11.15
N THR A 88 9.66 2.45 -11.72
CA THR A 88 9.62 3.52 -12.74
C THR A 88 8.61 4.57 -12.32
N VAL A 89 8.99 5.84 -12.39
CA VAL A 89 8.10 6.96 -12.09
C VAL A 89 7.74 7.69 -13.38
N GLN A 90 6.45 8.02 -13.51
CA GLN A 90 5.93 8.92 -14.54
C GLN A 90 5.20 10.07 -13.84
N THR A 91 5.41 11.30 -14.31
CA THR A 91 4.72 12.50 -13.80
C THR A 91 4.02 13.25 -14.92
N ASP A 92 3.03 14.05 -14.57
CA ASP A 92 2.33 14.94 -15.50
C ASP A 92 3.11 16.26 -15.76
N GLY A 93 4.29 16.40 -15.12
CA GLY A 93 5.17 17.57 -15.29
C GLY A 93 6.36 17.56 -14.34
N GLY A 94 7.07 18.67 -14.28
CA GLY A 94 8.21 18.87 -13.39
C GLY A 94 9.49 18.18 -13.82
N GLN A 95 10.38 18.00 -12.86
CA GLN A 95 11.66 17.30 -13.00
C GLN A 95 11.74 16.20 -11.93
N PRO A 96 11.05 15.08 -12.14
CA PRO A 96 10.91 14.06 -11.11
C PRO A 96 12.23 13.43 -10.72
N THR A 97 12.29 13.00 -9.47
CA THR A 97 13.39 12.20 -8.92
C THR A 97 12.83 10.99 -8.20
N LEU A 98 13.62 9.93 -8.11
CA LEU A 98 13.27 8.72 -7.36
C LEU A 98 14.38 8.46 -6.34
N LEU A 99 14.01 8.54 -5.06
CA LEU A 99 14.90 8.24 -3.94
C LEU A 99 14.38 6.99 -3.24
N VAL A 100 15.26 6.02 -3.03
CA VAL A 100 14.99 4.81 -2.26
C VAL A 100 15.98 4.72 -1.13
N LEU A 101 15.48 4.57 0.10
CA LEU A 101 16.27 4.35 1.31
C LEU A 101 16.09 2.91 1.79
N GLY A 102 17.16 2.27 2.22
CA GLY A 102 17.16 0.89 2.72
C GLY A 102 17.84 -0.10 1.76
N PRO A 103 17.92 -1.40 2.14
CA PRO A 103 17.34 -2.02 3.33
C PRO A 103 18.13 -1.78 4.63
N ASN A 104 19.39 -1.36 4.54
CA ASN A 104 20.23 -1.09 5.72
C ASN A 104 20.26 0.40 6.02
N SER A 105 20.62 0.73 7.26
CA SER A 105 20.83 2.12 7.64
C SER A 105 21.95 2.76 6.82
N GLY A 106 21.62 3.82 6.08
CA GLY A 106 22.57 4.54 5.21
C GLY A 106 22.57 4.11 3.75
N ASP A 107 21.88 3.02 3.39
CA ASP A 107 21.67 2.69 1.99
C ASP A 107 20.72 3.71 1.35
N SER A 108 21.17 4.31 0.25
CA SER A 108 20.41 5.33 -0.46
C SER A 108 20.70 5.24 -1.96
N PHE A 109 19.63 5.18 -2.74
CA PHE A 109 19.69 5.16 -4.21
C PHE A 109 18.88 6.33 -4.74
N CYS A 110 19.52 7.19 -5.52
CA CYS A 110 18.87 8.34 -6.13
C CYS A 110 19.03 8.32 -7.64
N VAL A 111 17.94 8.49 -8.36
CA VAL A 111 17.91 8.70 -9.81
C VAL A 111 17.13 9.97 -10.12
N LEU A 112 17.72 10.81 -10.95
CA LEU A 112 17.11 12.01 -11.48
C LEU A 112 16.52 11.68 -12.85
N GLY A 113 15.28 12.08 -13.13
CA GLY A 113 14.73 12.04 -14.47
C GLY A 113 15.55 12.90 -15.42
N ASP A 114 15.83 12.40 -16.62
CA ASP A 114 16.55 13.11 -17.66
C ASP A 114 15.74 13.18 -18.97
N GLU A 115 16.16 14.04 -19.88
CA GLU A 115 15.47 14.23 -21.17
C GLU A 115 15.51 12.98 -22.06
N ILE A 116 16.51 12.11 -21.89
CA ILE A 116 16.68 10.89 -22.69
C ILE A 116 15.67 9.82 -22.28
N SER A 117 15.44 9.68 -20.96
CA SER A 117 14.43 8.77 -20.40
C SER A 117 13.01 9.35 -20.44
N GLY A 118 12.81 10.53 -21.04
CA GLY A 118 11.51 11.21 -21.04
C GLY A 118 11.12 11.74 -19.68
N LEU A 119 12.11 12.10 -18.86
CA LEU A 119 11.97 12.55 -17.47
C LEU A 119 11.41 11.47 -16.53
N ASN A 120 11.50 10.19 -16.90
CA ASN A 120 11.01 9.07 -16.09
C ASN A 120 12.19 8.44 -15.31
N PRO A 121 12.41 8.76 -14.03
CA PRO A 121 13.46 8.10 -13.27
C PRO A 121 13.13 6.63 -13.04
N GLU A 122 14.13 5.76 -13.22
CA GLU A 122 14.02 4.33 -13.06
C GLU A 122 15.14 3.77 -12.21
N ILE A 123 14.82 2.86 -11.29
CA ILE A 123 15.77 2.02 -10.55
C ILE A 123 15.41 0.57 -10.83
N SER A 124 16.36 -0.21 -11.35
CA SER A 124 16.16 -1.63 -11.61
C SER A 124 17.37 -2.45 -11.20
N GLY A 125 17.15 -3.70 -10.82
CA GLY A 125 18.20 -4.63 -10.44
C GLY A 125 17.80 -5.61 -9.35
N VAL A 126 18.81 -6.04 -8.58
CA VAL A 126 18.65 -6.95 -7.44
C VAL A 126 18.23 -6.16 -6.20
N TRP A 127 17.27 -6.71 -5.46
CA TRP A 127 16.79 -6.12 -4.21
C TRP A 127 16.95 -7.12 -3.07
N GLU A 128 17.66 -6.74 -2.02
CA GLU A 128 17.83 -7.58 -0.84
C GLU A 128 16.58 -7.60 0.04
N ALA A 129 16.47 -8.60 0.93
CA ALA A 129 15.40 -8.63 1.92
C ALA A 129 15.52 -7.45 2.89
N GLY A 130 14.40 -6.83 3.26
CA GLY A 130 14.38 -5.72 4.21
C GLY A 130 13.29 -4.71 3.94
N ASN A 131 13.36 -3.57 4.63
CA ASN A 131 12.39 -2.49 4.52
C ASN A 131 12.97 -1.34 3.71
N TYR A 132 12.14 -0.80 2.83
CA TYR A 132 12.49 0.30 1.96
C TYR A 132 11.48 1.44 2.09
N GLU A 133 12.00 2.66 2.05
CA GLU A 133 11.21 3.88 1.93
C GLU A 133 11.44 4.49 0.55
N ILE A 134 10.35 4.78 -0.15
CA ILE A 134 10.39 5.25 -1.53
C ILE A 134 9.79 6.65 -1.56
N TYR A 135 10.55 7.59 -2.10
CA TYR A 135 10.16 8.98 -2.29
C TYR A 135 10.20 9.34 -3.77
N VAL A 136 9.12 9.94 -4.23
CA VAL A 136 9.06 10.57 -5.55
C VAL A 136 9.23 12.07 -5.33
N GLY A 137 10.42 12.55 -5.61
CA GLY A 137 10.78 13.95 -5.45
C GLY A 137 10.64 14.76 -6.74
N ASP A 138 11.02 16.02 -6.64
CA ASP A 138 11.20 16.92 -7.77
C ASP A 138 12.44 17.81 -7.56
N ARG A 139 13.19 18.10 -8.62
CA ARG A 139 14.45 18.87 -8.52
C ARG A 139 14.23 20.30 -8.07
N SER A 140 13.06 20.88 -8.37
CA SER A 140 12.67 22.24 -8.00
C SER A 140 11.74 22.32 -6.79
N GLY A 141 11.26 21.18 -6.29
CA GLY A 141 10.27 21.09 -5.23
C GLY A 141 8.84 21.29 -5.70
N SER A 142 8.60 21.38 -7.02
CA SER A 142 7.27 21.44 -7.60
C SER A 142 6.51 20.15 -7.33
N GLN A 143 5.19 20.28 -7.15
CA GLN A 143 4.33 19.12 -6.93
C GLN A 143 3.58 18.78 -8.21
N HIS A 144 3.64 17.50 -8.61
CA HIS A 144 3.02 16.95 -9.81
C HIS A 144 2.43 15.59 -9.50
N GLN A 145 1.33 15.25 -10.16
CA GLN A 145 0.78 13.91 -10.04
C GLN A 145 1.76 12.90 -10.62
N PHE A 146 1.98 11.79 -9.91
CA PHE A 146 2.84 10.73 -10.38
C PHE A 146 2.14 9.37 -10.38
N VAL A 147 2.66 8.50 -11.21
CA VAL A 147 2.43 7.06 -11.20
C VAL A 147 3.78 6.36 -10.98
N LEU A 148 3.91 5.66 -9.86
CA LEU A 148 5.04 4.76 -9.58
C LEU A 148 4.61 3.34 -9.91
N ASN A 149 5.33 2.72 -10.84
CA ASN A 149 5.16 1.31 -11.18
C ASN A 149 6.31 0.50 -10.56
N ILE A 150 5.96 -0.52 -9.78
CA ILE A 150 6.89 -1.51 -9.22
C ILE A 150 6.61 -2.83 -9.92
N SER A 151 7.57 -3.38 -10.66
CA SER A 151 7.42 -4.62 -11.42
C SER A 151 8.58 -5.58 -11.17
N THR A 152 8.28 -6.87 -11.10
CA THR A 152 9.27 -7.96 -11.07
C THR A 152 9.44 -8.64 -12.44
N ASP A 153 8.76 -8.13 -13.47
CA ASP A 153 8.91 -8.60 -14.83
C ASP A 153 10.17 -8.00 -15.48
N ASN A 154 10.92 -8.83 -16.19
CA ASN A 154 12.15 -8.46 -16.90
C ASN A 154 11.91 -8.27 -18.39
#